data_d7a53c644814a3395aa8212358ebcbca
#
_entry.id   d7a53c644814a3395aa8212358ebcbca
#
_cell.length_a   1.000
_cell.length_b   1.000
_cell.length_c   1.000
_cell.angle_alpha   90.00
_cell.angle_beta   90.00
_cell.angle_gamma   90.00
#
_symmetry.space_group_name_H-M   'P 1'
#
loop_
_entity.id
_entity.type
_entity.pdbx_description
1 polymer ?
#
loop_
_entity_poly.entity_id
_entity_poly.type
_entity_poly.pdbx_seq_one_letter_code
_entity_poly.pdbx_strand_id
1 'polypeptide(L)'
;MPLDPALVAAILSDEGWPYASSLPLDAQDPGRFHALFGRDSLIFALQVLPARPDVARATLRVLAGLQGQREDPETDEEPGKIVHEYRPRAEPWFEEMGWPVRDGELRYYGSADATAWFLVVLAALGDSALEAELSTCWRAAGAWIERALERGRGLVRHGPRRARGGLVQQGWRDTTDPRRADGGGILGADGSVPEPPLADADTQAVTVAALRAAARLSGDRRWLWRAGETSERIARAFTPETMAVDGADRPVAGAGSQLGWLLWADALPAADRAAYAERLCRPDILTDFGLRTLSREHPQFAPSAYHRGAVWPFDSWLGWGGLRAAGRPAEAERVRAGVLAALERLGDAPELYAVSPGGPEPIPIANRVQAWTVGARFALEQRWDGLRRP
;
A
#
# COMPACT_ATOMS: atom_id res chain seq x y z
N MET A 1 -1.99 -0.16 24.02
CA MET A 1 -3.05 0.80 24.43
C MET A 1 -4.29 0.59 23.58
N PRO A 2 -5.50 0.98 24.00
CA PRO A 2 -6.68 1.01 23.12
C PRO A 2 -6.45 2.02 21.99
N LEU A 3 -7.15 1.81 20.85
CA LEU A 3 -7.25 2.82 19.79
C LEU A 3 -7.76 4.15 20.40
N ASP A 4 -7.14 5.26 20.03
CA ASP A 4 -7.61 6.58 20.45
C ASP A 4 -9.02 6.83 19.86
N PRO A 5 -10.06 6.95 20.68
CA PRO A 5 -11.44 7.10 20.18
C PRO A 5 -11.63 8.38 19.37
N ALA A 6 -10.92 9.46 19.68
CA ALA A 6 -11.05 10.74 18.97
C ALA A 6 -10.43 10.64 17.57
N LEU A 7 -9.24 10.05 17.44
CA LEU A 7 -8.59 9.82 16.14
C LEU A 7 -9.42 8.87 15.28
N VAL A 8 -9.98 7.80 15.88
CA VAL A 8 -10.83 6.86 15.15
C VAL A 8 -12.13 7.55 14.68
N ALA A 9 -12.78 8.34 15.52
CA ALA A 9 -13.97 9.08 15.13
C ALA A 9 -13.73 10.09 14.00
N ALA A 10 -12.52 10.67 13.95
CA ALA A 10 -12.15 11.64 12.91
C ALA A 10 -11.95 11.02 11.52
N ILE A 11 -11.77 9.71 11.44
CA ILE A 11 -11.46 8.99 10.18
C ILE A 11 -12.55 7.97 9.78
N LEU A 12 -13.53 7.66 10.62
CA LEU A 12 -14.59 6.73 10.25
C LEU A 12 -15.82 7.47 9.70
N SER A 13 -16.42 6.90 8.66
CA SER A 13 -17.73 7.30 8.17
C SER A 13 -18.84 6.84 9.12
N ASP A 14 -20.05 7.36 8.93
CA ASP A 14 -21.24 6.92 9.67
C ASP A 14 -21.55 5.43 9.44
N GLU A 15 -21.18 4.89 8.28
CA GLU A 15 -21.32 3.46 7.93
C GLU A 15 -20.18 2.59 8.47
N GLY A 16 -19.16 3.20 9.09
CA GLY A 16 -18.06 2.49 9.76
C GLY A 16 -16.87 2.10 8.88
N TRP A 17 -16.82 2.53 7.61
CA TRP A 17 -15.62 2.41 6.79
C TRP A 17 -14.71 3.64 6.93
N PRO A 18 -13.39 3.53 6.80
CA PRO A 18 -12.48 4.64 7.03
C PRO A 18 -12.27 5.51 5.79
N TYR A 19 -12.25 6.83 5.98
CA TYR A 19 -11.59 7.77 5.10
C TYR A 19 -10.06 7.60 5.20
N ALA A 20 -9.30 7.92 4.14
CA ALA A 20 -7.86 7.83 4.20
C ALA A 20 -7.23 8.85 5.17
N SER A 21 -7.82 10.06 5.29
CA SER A 21 -7.42 11.06 6.28
C SER A 21 -8.62 11.64 7.02
N SER A 22 -8.35 12.33 8.16
CA SER A 22 -9.34 13.23 8.75
C SER A 22 -9.66 14.40 7.82
N LEU A 23 -10.71 15.17 8.14
CA LEU A 23 -10.83 16.55 7.66
C LEU A 23 -9.62 17.38 8.13
N PRO A 24 -9.29 18.49 7.45
CA PRO A 24 -8.25 19.39 7.90
C PRO A 24 -8.46 19.82 9.35
N LEU A 25 -7.42 19.72 10.19
CA LEU A 25 -7.47 20.14 11.59
C LEU A 25 -7.38 21.66 11.74
N ASP A 26 -6.62 22.30 10.82
CA ASP A 26 -6.44 23.74 10.73
C ASP A 26 -6.01 24.14 9.30
N ALA A 27 -5.73 25.43 9.10
CA ALA A 27 -5.37 25.95 7.77
C ALA A 27 -4.02 25.46 7.22
N GLN A 28 -3.17 24.85 8.03
CA GLN A 28 -1.89 24.26 7.63
C GLN A 28 -2.01 22.78 7.30
N ASP A 29 -3.12 22.11 7.71
CA ASP A 29 -3.36 20.72 7.39
C ASP A 29 -3.94 20.60 5.97
N PRO A 30 -3.25 19.93 5.04
CA PRO A 30 -3.77 19.78 3.67
C PRO A 30 -5.09 19.03 3.59
N GLY A 31 -5.37 18.06 4.46
CA GLY A 31 -6.63 17.29 4.53
C GLY A 31 -7.07 16.66 3.19
N ARG A 32 -6.13 16.40 2.29
CA ARG A 32 -6.37 16.11 0.87
C ARG A 32 -7.09 14.80 0.61
N PHE A 33 -7.00 13.85 1.54
CA PHE A 33 -7.44 12.47 1.31
C PHE A 33 -8.65 12.08 2.17
N HIS A 34 -9.48 13.07 2.56
CA HIS A 34 -10.75 12.77 3.23
C HIS A 34 -11.78 12.20 2.25
N ALA A 35 -11.52 10.97 1.81
CA ALA A 35 -12.34 10.20 0.88
C ALA A 35 -12.13 8.70 1.11
N LEU A 36 -12.94 7.85 0.46
CA LEU A 36 -12.73 6.41 0.46
C LEU A 36 -11.63 6.07 -0.54
N PHE A 37 -10.49 5.60 -0.05
CA PHE A 37 -9.43 5.01 -0.85
C PHE A 37 -9.36 3.51 -0.60
N GLY A 38 -9.42 2.70 -1.67
CA GLY A 38 -9.49 1.25 -1.55
C GLY A 38 -8.32 0.66 -0.79
N ARG A 39 -7.08 1.06 -1.12
CA ARG A 39 -5.85 0.59 -0.46
C ARG A 39 -5.82 1.01 1.01
N ASP A 40 -5.96 2.31 1.26
CA ASP A 40 -5.81 2.91 2.58
C ASP A 40 -6.82 2.34 3.58
N SER A 41 -8.08 2.25 3.15
CA SER A 41 -9.17 1.71 3.96
C SER A 41 -8.95 0.23 4.30
N LEU A 42 -8.45 -0.56 3.34
CA LEU A 42 -8.16 -1.98 3.55
C LEU A 42 -6.97 -2.19 4.48
N ILE A 43 -5.89 -1.41 4.31
CA ILE A 43 -4.73 -1.49 5.18
C ILE A 43 -5.10 -1.09 6.61
N PHE A 44 -5.82 0.02 6.80
CA PHE A 44 -6.32 0.42 8.12
C PHE A 44 -7.18 -0.67 8.76
N ALA A 45 -8.15 -1.22 8.00
CA ALA A 45 -9.02 -2.29 8.47
C ALA A 45 -8.23 -3.54 8.93
N LEU A 46 -7.16 -3.89 8.20
CA LEU A 46 -6.27 -4.99 8.57
C LEU A 46 -5.47 -4.70 9.85
N GLN A 47 -4.99 -3.48 9.99
CA GLN A 47 -4.20 -3.05 11.14
C GLN A 47 -5.01 -3.08 12.44
N VAL A 48 -6.28 -2.67 12.40
CA VAL A 48 -7.16 -2.61 13.57
C VAL A 48 -8.01 -3.87 13.77
N LEU A 49 -7.88 -4.86 12.90
CA LEU A 49 -8.69 -6.08 12.87
C LEU A 49 -8.86 -6.77 14.24
N PRO A 50 -7.83 -6.90 15.10
CA PRO A 50 -7.97 -7.55 16.40
C PRO A 50 -8.96 -6.85 17.35
N ALA A 51 -9.15 -5.53 17.22
CA ALA A 51 -10.02 -4.73 18.07
C ALA A 51 -11.32 -4.30 17.37
N ARG A 52 -11.27 -4.13 16.04
CA ARG A 52 -12.37 -3.55 15.24
C ARG A 52 -12.67 -4.37 13.98
N PRO A 53 -13.08 -5.63 14.12
CA PRO A 53 -13.49 -6.46 12.97
C PRO A 53 -14.73 -5.90 12.24
N ASP A 54 -15.51 -5.05 12.90
CA ASP A 54 -16.64 -4.30 12.32
C ASP A 54 -16.18 -3.35 11.20
N VAL A 55 -15.05 -2.66 11.39
CA VAL A 55 -14.45 -1.79 10.36
C VAL A 55 -14.08 -2.59 9.12
N ALA A 56 -13.47 -3.77 9.28
CA ALA A 56 -13.14 -4.63 8.14
C ALA A 56 -14.41 -5.07 7.38
N ARG A 57 -15.50 -5.43 8.10
CA ARG A 57 -16.78 -5.79 7.46
C ARG A 57 -17.37 -4.63 6.66
N ALA A 58 -17.40 -3.42 7.25
CA ALA A 58 -17.92 -2.22 6.58
C ALA A 58 -17.09 -1.88 5.33
N THR A 59 -15.77 -1.88 5.46
CA THR A 59 -14.84 -1.60 4.37
C THR A 59 -15.01 -2.59 3.21
N LEU A 60 -15.04 -3.89 3.51
CA LEU A 60 -15.20 -4.92 2.48
C LEU A 60 -16.55 -4.81 1.76
N ARG A 61 -17.65 -4.49 2.46
CA ARG A 61 -18.96 -4.31 1.83
C ARG A 61 -19.02 -3.10 0.93
N VAL A 62 -18.54 -1.94 1.38
CA VAL A 62 -18.57 -0.73 0.55
C VAL A 62 -17.70 -0.90 -0.69
N LEU A 63 -16.51 -1.48 -0.56
CA LEU A 63 -15.62 -1.72 -1.71
C LEU A 63 -16.17 -2.79 -2.67
N ALA A 64 -16.85 -3.82 -2.17
CA ALA A 64 -17.55 -4.79 -3.00
C ALA A 64 -18.69 -4.15 -3.81
N GLY A 65 -19.45 -3.22 -3.19
CA GLY A 65 -20.48 -2.45 -3.89
C GLY A 65 -19.96 -1.50 -4.98
N LEU A 66 -18.67 -1.11 -4.87
CA LEU A 66 -17.99 -0.25 -5.83
C LEU A 66 -17.06 -1.03 -6.79
N GLN A 67 -17.05 -2.38 -6.73
CA GLN A 67 -16.16 -3.18 -7.58
C GLN A 67 -16.46 -2.97 -9.06
N GLY A 68 -15.40 -2.85 -9.86
CA GLY A 68 -15.48 -2.69 -11.31
C GLY A 68 -16.22 -3.83 -12.02
N GLN A 69 -17.10 -3.48 -12.94
CA GLN A 69 -17.97 -4.39 -13.66
C GLN A 69 -17.70 -4.44 -15.17
N ARG A 70 -17.02 -3.42 -15.70
CA ARG A 70 -16.80 -3.24 -17.15
C ARG A 70 -15.39 -2.75 -17.44
N GLU A 71 -15.01 -2.85 -18.71
CA GLU A 71 -13.81 -2.18 -19.23
C GLU A 71 -14.14 -0.71 -19.52
N ASP A 72 -13.52 0.20 -18.79
CA ASP A 72 -13.63 1.65 -19.02
C ASP A 72 -12.25 2.31 -18.81
N PRO A 73 -11.52 2.56 -19.91
CA PRO A 73 -10.20 3.20 -19.82
C PRO A 73 -10.23 4.61 -19.21
N GLU A 74 -11.38 5.32 -19.28
CA GLU A 74 -11.50 6.67 -18.73
C GLU A 74 -11.46 6.70 -17.20
N THR A 75 -11.94 5.65 -16.56
CA THR A 75 -11.91 5.51 -15.10
C THR A 75 -10.87 4.51 -14.62
N ASP A 76 -10.11 3.87 -15.51
CA ASP A 76 -9.26 2.70 -15.26
C ASP A 76 -10.05 1.49 -14.70
N GLU A 77 -11.38 1.43 -14.94
CA GLU A 77 -12.22 0.34 -14.51
C GLU A 77 -11.95 -0.93 -15.33
N GLU A 78 -11.87 -2.05 -14.62
CA GLU A 78 -11.82 -3.40 -15.20
C GLU A 78 -12.74 -4.33 -14.36
N PRO A 79 -13.36 -5.36 -14.98
CA PRO A 79 -14.17 -6.31 -14.24
C PRO A 79 -13.40 -6.96 -13.09
N GLY A 80 -13.91 -6.84 -11.87
CA GLY A 80 -13.31 -7.40 -10.66
C GLY A 80 -12.29 -6.52 -9.96
N LYS A 81 -11.89 -5.38 -10.54
CA LYS A 81 -10.94 -4.44 -9.94
C LYS A 81 -11.58 -3.66 -8.79
N ILE A 82 -10.87 -3.46 -7.70
CA ILE A 82 -11.32 -2.63 -6.57
C ILE A 82 -10.99 -1.17 -6.86
N VAL A 83 -11.90 -0.26 -6.51
CA VAL A 83 -11.76 1.19 -6.69
C VAL A 83 -10.52 1.70 -5.98
N HIS A 84 -9.82 2.65 -6.62
CA HIS A 84 -8.72 3.39 -5.99
C HIS A 84 -9.25 4.50 -5.10
N GLU A 85 -10.07 5.39 -5.68
CA GLU A 85 -10.63 6.55 -4.99
C GLU A 85 -12.11 6.71 -5.35
N TYR A 86 -12.93 6.93 -4.33
CA TYR A 86 -14.36 7.20 -4.45
C TYR A 86 -14.74 8.46 -3.67
N ARG A 87 -15.36 9.41 -4.38
CA ARG A 87 -15.95 10.63 -3.84
C ARG A 87 -17.37 10.77 -4.36
N PRO A 88 -18.39 10.63 -3.53
CA PRO A 88 -19.78 10.81 -3.96
C PRO A 88 -20.09 12.25 -4.37
N ARG A 89 -19.23 13.19 -3.94
CA ARG A 89 -19.23 14.60 -4.34
C ARG A 89 -17.77 15.01 -4.51
N ALA A 90 -17.31 15.01 -5.76
CA ALA A 90 -15.97 15.47 -6.11
C ALA A 90 -15.93 17.01 -6.12
N GLU A 91 -14.85 17.57 -5.61
CA GLU A 91 -14.59 19.00 -5.70
C GLU A 91 -14.33 19.41 -7.18
N PRO A 92 -14.76 20.60 -7.61
CA PRO A 92 -14.68 21.02 -9.04
C PRO A 92 -13.28 20.92 -9.64
N TRP A 93 -12.25 21.12 -8.85
CA TRP A 93 -10.87 21.06 -9.34
C TRP A 93 -10.45 19.68 -9.89
N PHE A 94 -11.12 18.58 -9.48
CA PHE A 94 -10.88 17.25 -10.06
C PHE A 94 -11.21 17.24 -11.55
N GLU A 95 -12.35 17.81 -11.92
CA GLU A 95 -12.77 17.91 -13.32
C GLU A 95 -11.85 18.85 -14.11
N GLU A 96 -11.47 19.99 -13.53
CA GLU A 96 -10.53 20.95 -14.12
C GLU A 96 -9.16 20.32 -14.40
N MET A 97 -8.70 19.44 -13.51
CA MET A 97 -7.45 18.67 -13.66
C MET A 97 -7.60 17.46 -14.59
N GLY A 98 -8.79 17.22 -15.14
CA GLY A 98 -9.07 16.14 -16.08
C GLY A 98 -9.29 14.77 -15.43
N TRP A 99 -9.64 14.71 -14.13
CA TRP A 99 -10.05 13.46 -13.50
C TRP A 99 -11.43 13.00 -14.02
N PRO A 100 -11.75 11.69 -13.97
CA PRO A 100 -12.98 11.17 -14.57
C PRO A 100 -14.21 11.39 -13.67
N VAL A 101 -14.54 12.65 -13.41
CA VAL A 101 -15.77 13.03 -12.70
C VAL A 101 -16.96 12.83 -13.63
N ARG A 102 -18.03 12.18 -13.15
CA ARG A 102 -19.29 11.98 -13.84
C ARG A 102 -20.44 12.31 -12.90
N ASP A 103 -21.31 13.22 -13.28
CA ASP A 103 -22.45 13.68 -12.48
C ASP A 103 -22.05 14.15 -11.05
N GLY A 104 -20.87 14.75 -10.94
CA GLY A 104 -20.30 15.20 -9.67
C GLY A 104 -19.67 14.08 -8.79
N GLU A 105 -19.67 12.84 -9.26
CA GLU A 105 -19.04 11.70 -8.58
C GLU A 105 -17.67 11.40 -9.20
N LEU A 106 -16.65 11.18 -8.36
CA LEU A 106 -15.39 10.59 -8.77
C LEU A 106 -15.37 9.11 -8.38
N ARG A 107 -15.25 8.24 -9.39
CA ARG A 107 -15.00 6.82 -9.22
C ARG A 107 -13.83 6.42 -10.10
N TYR A 108 -12.66 6.27 -9.50
CA TYR A 108 -11.41 6.02 -10.20
C TYR A 108 -10.77 4.71 -9.75
N TYR A 109 -10.33 3.88 -10.70
CA TYR A 109 -9.83 2.52 -10.45
C TYR A 109 -8.32 2.38 -10.68
N GLY A 110 -7.59 3.45 -10.85
CA GLY A 110 -6.14 3.44 -11.10
C GLY A 110 -5.32 3.00 -9.90
N SER A 111 -5.51 1.75 -9.45
CA SER A 111 -4.72 1.10 -8.40
C SER A 111 -4.34 -0.31 -8.84
N ALA A 112 -3.08 -0.68 -8.66
CA ALA A 112 -2.57 -2.01 -8.99
C ALA A 112 -2.70 -3.01 -7.82
N ASP A 113 -2.87 -2.52 -6.60
CA ASP A 113 -2.74 -3.29 -5.37
C ASP A 113 -4.02 -3.35 -4.51
N ALA A 114 -4.96 -2.39 -4.63
CA ALA A 114 -6.20 -2.40 -3.85
C ALA A 114 -7.00 -3.71 -3.98
N THR A 115 -7.02 -4.31 -5.19
CA THR A 115 -7.70 -5.59 -5.44
C THR A 115 -7.03 -6.75 -4.69
N ALA A 116 -5.71 -6.74 -4.59
CA ALA A 116 -4.97 -7.72 -3.81
C ALA A 116 -5.23 -7.55 -2.30
N TRP A 117 -5.21 -6.31 -1.79
CA TRP A 117 -5.54 -6.01 -0.40
C TRP A 117 -6.95 -6.45 -0.01
N PHE A 118 -7.93 -6.35 -0.91
CA PHE A 118 -9.30 -6.81 -0.65
C PHE A 118 -9.34 -8.31 -0.30
N LEU A 119 -8.65 -9.16 -1.05
CA LEU A 119 -8.54 -10.58 -0.77
C LEU A 119 -7.81 -10.87 0.55
N VAL A 120 -6.71 -10.15 0.80
CA VAL A 120 -5.92 -10.29 2.04
C VAL A 120 -6.76 -9.98 3.27
N VAL A 121 -7.49 -8.86 3.26
CA VAL A 121 -8.32 -8.44 4.41
C VAL A 121 -9.49 -9.39 4.63
N LEU A 122 -10.20 -9.81 3.57
CA LEU A 122 -11.30 -10.76 3.68
C LEU A 122 -10.81 -12.09 4.27
N ALA A 123 -9.67 -12.58 3.79
CA ALA A 123 -9.08 -13.81 4.32
C ALA A 123 -8.63 -13.65 5.78
N ALA A 124 -8.01 -12.53 6.15
CA ALA A 124 -7.54 -12.27 7.52
C ALA A 124 -8.69 -12.14 8.52
N LEU A 125 -9.82 -11.57 8.10
CA LEU A 125 -11.03 -11.44 8.93
C LEU A 125 -11.57 -12.83 9.33
N GLY A 126 -11.63 -13.78 8.40
CA GLY A 126 -12.07 -15.15 8.68
C GLY A 126 -13.54 -15.27 9.05
N ASP A 127 -14.38 -14.38 8.52
CA ASP A 127 -15.83 -14.37 8.72
C ASP A 127 -16.49 -15.15 7.58
N SER A 128 -16.85 -16.41 7.82
CA SER A 128 -17.41 -17.31 6.81
C SER A 128 -18.76 -16.82 6.24
N ALA A 129 -19.54 -16.09 7.02
CA ALA A 129 -20.80 -15.52 6.54
C ALA A 129 -20.53 -14.39 5.53
N LEU A 130 -19.58 -13.50 5.83
CA LEU A 130 -19.16 -12.44 4.92
C LEU A 130 -18.44 -13.01 3.68
N GLU A 131 -17.63 -14.05 3.85
CA GLU A 131 -16.98 -14.74 2.73
C GLU A 131 -18.00 -15.33 1.74
N ALA A 132 -19.10 -15.87 2.25
CA ALA A 132 -20.21 -16.37 1.43
C ALA A 132 -20.99 -15.21 0.78
N GLU A 133 -21.33 -14.17 1.54
CA GLU A 133 -22.00 -12.94 1.08
C GLU A 133 -21.24 -12.31 -0.10
N LEU A 134 -19.93 -12.17 0.02
CA LEU A 134 -19.06 -11.53 -0.97
C LEU A 134 -18.45 -12.51 -1.99
N SER A 135 -19.00 -13.72 -2.10
CA SER A 135 -18.37 -14.79 -2.92
C SER A 135 -18.21 -14.43 -4.40
N THR A 136 -19.14 -13.71 -4.99
CA THR A 136 -19.04 -13.22 -6.37
C THR A 136 -17.91 -12.18 -6.48
N CYS A 137 -17.82 -11.24 -5.50
CA CYS A 137 -16.85 -10.15 -5.54
C CYS A 137 -15.41 -10.65 -5.38
N TRP A 138 -15.13 -11.52 -4.39
CA TRP A 138 -13.76 -11.98 -4.20
C TRP A 138 -13.30 -12.95 -5.32
N ARG A 139 -14.22 -13.72 -5.94
CA ARG A 139 -13.89 -14.51 -7.15
C ARG A 139 -13.57 -13.62 -8.34
N ALA A 140 -14.33 -12.53 -8.55
CA ALA A 140 -14.05 -11.55 -9.59
C ALA A 140 -12.71 -10.83 -9.36
N ALA A 141 -12.37 -10.49 -8.10
CA ALA A 141 -11.08 -9.94 -7.73
C ALA A 141 -9.92 -10.91 -8.03
N GLY A 142 -10.06 -12.19 -7.66
CA GLY A 142 -9.10 -13.23 -8.01
C GLY A 142 -8.91 -13.38 -9.53
N ALA A 143 -10.00 -13.40 -10.28
CA ALA A 143 -9.94 -13.46 -11.75
C ALA A 143 -9.28 -12.23 -12.37
N TRP A 144 -9.47 -11.03 -11.78
CA TRP A 144 -8.74 -9.84 -12.20
C TRP A 144 -7.22 -9.99 -12.00
N ILE A 145 -6.78 -10.50 -10.83
CA ILE A 145 -5.36 -10.75 -10.55
C ILE A 145 -4.77 -11.76 -11.56
N GLU A 146 -5.49 -12.85 -11.87
CA GLU A 146 -5.03 -13.82 -12.88
C GLU A 146 -4.81 -13.16 -14.24
N ARG A 147 -5.80 -12.39 -14.72
CA ARG A 147 -5.65 -11.65 -15.99
C ARG A 147 -4.51 -10.63 -15.96
N ALA A 148 -4.32 -9.93 -14.83
CA ALA A 148 -3.24 -8.96 -14.67
C ALA A 148 -1.86 -9.65 -14.73
N LEU A 149 -1.69 -10.80 -14.07
CA LEU A 149 -0.48 -11.61 -14.14
C LEU A 149 -0.21 -12.15 -15.54
N GLU A 150 -1.25 -12.60 -16.25
CA GLU A 150 -1.13 -13.09 -17.64
C GLU A 150 -0.66 -11.98 -18.59
N ARG A 151 -1.33 -10.83 -18.55
CA ARG A 151 -0.95 -9.64 -19.36
C ARG A 151 0.47 -9.15 -19.03
N GLY A 152 0.84 -9.22 -17.75
CA GLY A 152 2.12 -8.73 -17.24
C GLY A 152 3.26 -9.77 -17.25
N ARG A 153 3.07 -10.92 -17.91
CA ARG A 153 4.10 -11.98 -18.00
C ARG A 153 4.55 -12.48 -16.62
N GLY A 154 3.57 -12.72 -15.73
CA GLY A 154 3.76 -13.22 -14.37
C GLY A 154 4.04 -12.15 -13.32
N LEU A 155 3.92 -10.86 -13.66
CA LEU A 155 3.96 -9.72 -12.75
C LEU A 155 2.72 -8.85 -12.95
N VAL A 156 2.15 -8.30 -11.89
CA VAL A 156 1.11 -7.27 -12.02
C VAL A 156 1.78 -5.97 -12.45
N ARG A 157 1.34 -5.42 -13.56
CA ARG A 157 1.90 -4.19 -14.13
C ARG A 157 0.86 -3.10 -14.20
N HIS A 158 1.29 -1.86 -14.02
CA HIS A 158 0.44 -0.69 -14.02
C HIS A 158 1.04 0.46 -14.83
N GLY A 159 0.19 1.35 -15.26
CA GLY A 159 0.53 2.55 -16.01
C GLY A 159 -0.73 3.25 -16.47
N PRO A 160 -0.62 4.48 -16.98
CA PRO A 160 -1.79 5.25 -17.38
C PRO A 160 -2.50 4.58 -18.55
N ARG A 161 -3.81 4.40 -18.43
CA ARG A 161 -4.69 3.98 -19.54
C ARG A 161 -5.36 5.18 -20.20
N ARG A 162 -5.34 6.33 -19.51
CA ARG A 162 -5.95 7.59 -19.92
C ARG A 162 -4.94 8.50 -20.61
N ALA A 163 -5.44 9.33 -21.54
CA ALA A 163 -4.63 10.37 -22.18
C ALA A 163 -4.44 11.61 -21.28
N ARG A 164 -5.34 11.88 -20.33
CA ARG A 164 -5.34 13.03 -19.43
C ARG A 164 -5.87 12.67 -18.05
N GLY A 165 -5.30 13.31 -17.01
CA GLY A 165 -5.68 13.09 -15.61
C GLY A 165 -5.33 11.68 -15.11
N GLY A 166 -5.55 11.43 -13.82
CA GLY A 166 -5.27 10.16 -13.20
C GLY A 166 -3.78 9.91 -12.88
N LEU A 167 -3.50 8.76 -12.34
CA LEU A 167 -2.17 8.35 -11.88
C LEU A 167 -1.37 7.73 -13.03
N VAL A 168 -0.10 8.13 -13.17
CA VAL A 168 0.84 7.51 -14.12
C VAL A 168 1.58 6.33 -13.50
N GLN A 169 1.72 6.30 -12.18
CA GLN A 169 2.16 5.15 -11.39
C GLN A 169 1.05 4.83 -10.40
N GLN A 170 0.64 3.56 -10.29
CA GLN A 170 -0.61 3.14 -9.66
C GLN A 170 -0.41 2.09 -8.56
N GLY A 171 0.84 1.82 -8.13
CA GLY A 171 1.15 1.12 -6.88
C GLY A 171 0.94 2.04 -5.66
N TRP A 172 1.34 1.64 -4.46
CA TRP A 172 1.23 2.55 -3.30
C TRP A 172 2.14 3.79 -3.42
N ARG A 173 3.24 3.68 -4.18
CA ARG A 173 4.07 4.84 -4.57
C ARG A 173 3.46 5.56 -5.77
N ASP A 174 2.17 5.87 -5.66
CA ASP A 174 1.43 6.47 -6.75
C ASP A 174 1.79 7.94 -6.99
N THR A 175 1.55 8.40 -8.20
CA THR A 175 1.76 9.80 -8.57
C THR A 175 1.11 10.11 -9.92
N THR A 176 0.73 11.38 -10.08
CA THR A 176 0.32 11.94 -11.38
C THR A 176 1.52 12.34 -12.24
N ASP A 177 2.67 12.63 -11.64
CA ASP A 177 3.95 12.90 -12.31
C ASP A 177 5.11 12.64 -11.33
N PRO A 178 5.97 11.65 -11.57
CA PRO A 178 7.10 11.35 -10.68
C PRO A 178 8.20 12.42 -10.68
N ARG A 179 8.15 13.41 -11.59
CA ARG A 179 9.10 14.55 -11.58
C ARG A 179 8.68 15.69 -10.65
N ARG A 180 7.51 15.60 -10.03
CA ARG A 180 7.04 16.61 -9.09
C ARG A 180 8.02 16.85 -7.95
N ALA A 181 8.07 18.10 -7.49
CA ALA A 181 8.96 18.53 -6.41
C ALA A 181 8.66 17.86 -5.06
N ASP A 182 7.42 17.36 -4.86
CA ASP A 182 7.05 16.62 -3.64
C ASP A 182 7.76 15.26 -3.52
N GLY A 183 8.33 14.74 -4.61
CA GLY A 183 9.06 13.48 -4.60
C GLY A 183 8.16 12.24 -4.59
N GLY A 184 6.93 12.35 -5.10
CA GLY A 184 6.03 11.20 -5.31
C GLY A 184 6.55 10.27 -6.41
N GLY A 185 6.21 8.97 -6.30
CA GLY A 185 6.52 7.97 -7.30
C GLY A 185 7.96 7.45 -7.30
N ILE A 186 8.26 6.65 -8.34
CA ILE A 186 9.54 5.98 -8.60
C ILE A 186 10.24 6.65 -9.78
N LEU A 187 11.53 6.97 -9.62
CA LEU A 187 12.43 7.45 -10.67
C LEU A 187 13.63 6.51 -10.81
N GLY A 188 14.22 6.47 -11.98
CA GLY A 188 15.55 5.90 -12.18
C GLY A 188 16.63 6.68 -11.42
N ALA A 189 17.79 6.08 -11.22
CA ALA A 189 18.91 6.71 -10.51
C ALA A 189 19.39 8.00 -11.22
N ASP A 190 19.24 8.08 -12.53
CA ASP A 190 19.53 9.26 -13.35
C ASP A 190 18.40 10.31 -13.36
N GLY A 191 17.32 10.09 -12.60
CA GLY A 191 16.14 10.96 -12.61
C GLY A 191 15.17 10.71 -13.76
N SER A 192 15.39 9.71 -14.60
CA SER A 192 14.48 9.35 -15.67
C SER A 192 13.18 8.75 -15.13
N VAL A 193 12.09 8.96 -15.86
CA VAL A 193 10.81 8.28 -15.57
C VAL A 193 10.86 6.90 -16.20
N PRO A 194 10.67 5.82 -15.42
CA PRO A 194 10.63 4.48 -15.96
C PRO A 194 9.53 4.31 -17.02
N GLU A 195 9.81 3.56 -18.07
CA GLU A 195 8.88 3.30 -19.16
C GLU A 195 7.69 2.45 -18.65
N PRO A 196 6.43 2.89 -18.83
CA PRO A 196 5.27 2.09 -18.44
C PRO A 196 5.04 0.93 -19.45
N PRO A 197 4.33 -0.16 -19.04
CA PRO A 197 3.75 -0.39 -17.72
C PRO A 197 4.77 -0.89 -16.70
N LEU A 198 4.71 -0.35 -15.49
CA LEU A 198 5.65 -0.61 -14.40
C LEU A 198 5.19 -1.80 -13.54
N ALA A 199 6.14 -2.64 -13.09
CA ALA A 199 5.91 -3.63 -12.05
C ALA A 199 6.78 -3.25 -10.84
N ASP A 200 6.21 -2.67 -9.80
CA ASP A 200 6.90 -2.34 -8.56
C ASP A 200 6.89 -3.54 -7.58
N ALA A 201 7.91 -3.63 -6.74
CA ALA A 201 8.09 -4.74 -5.81
C ALA A 201 6.97 -4.83 -4.76
N ASP A 202 6.44 -3.70 -4.34
CA ASP A 202 5.39 -3.59 -3.32
C ASP A 202 4.08 -4.25 -3.82
N THR A 203 3.65 -3.93 -5.04
CA THR A 203 2.49 -4.54 -5.70
C THR A 203 2.67 -6.07 -5.87
N GLN A 204 3.88 -6.50 -6.25
CA GLN A 204 4.14 -7.94 -6.39
C GLN A 204 4.02 -8.67 -5.04
N ALA A 205 4.54 -8.07 -3.96
CA ALA A 205 4.46 -8.63 -2.62
C ALA A 205 3.00 -8.88 -2.21
N VAL A 206 2.14 -7.85 -2.28
CA VAL A 206 0.74 -8.01 -1.88
C VAL A 206 -0.03 -8.93 -2.82
N THR A 207 0.36 -9.01 -4.10
CA THR A 207 -0.22 -9.98 -5.05
C THR A 207 0.02 -11.42 -4.60
N VAL A 208 1.24 -11.76 -4.15
CA VAL A 208 1.52 -13.11 -3.61
C VAL A 208 0.70 -13.38 -2.35
N ALA A 209 0.58 -12.41 -1.44
CA ALA A 209 -0.29 -12.54 -0.26
C ALA A 209 -1.76 -12.78 -0.65
N ALA A 210 -2.26 -12.07 -1.67
CA ALA A 210 -3.62 -12.21 -2.19
C ALA A 210 -3.88 -13.57 -2.83
N LEU A 211 -2.91 -14.13 -3.57
CA LEU A 211 -3.03 -15.48 -4.14
C LEU A 211 -3.13 -16.54 -3.03
N ARG A 212 -2.37 -16.40 -1.93
CA ARG A 212 -2.52 -17.27 -0.76
C ARG A 212 -3.87 -17.07 -0.05
N ALA A 213 -4.33 -15.82 0.03
CA ALA A 213 -5.66 -15.51 0.55
C ALA A 213 -6.77 -16.15 -0.29
N ALA A 214 -6.66 -16.10 -1.62
CA ALA A 214 -7.59 -16.77 -2.55
C ALA A 214 -7.61 -18.30 -2.37
N ALA A 215 -6.44 -18.92 -2.10
CA ALA A 215 -6.36 -20.34 -1.77
C ALA A 215 -7.16 -20.67 -0.50
N ARG A 216 -7.05 -19.83 0.55
CA ARG A 216 -7.80 -20.02 1.80
C ARG A 216 -9.31 -19.85 1.57
N LEU A 217 -9.71 -18.79 0.85
CA LEU A 217 -11.12 -18.48 0.58
C LEU A 217 -11.81 -19.53 -0.29
N SER A 218 -11.09 -20.11 -1.25
CA SER A 218 -11.66 -21.06 -2.20
C SER A 218 -11.45 -22.54 -1.84
N GLY A 219 -10.46 -22.86 -1.01
CA GLY A 219 -9.96 -24.22 -0.83
C GLY A 219 -9.20 -24.78 -2.03
N ASP A 220 -9.01 -24.01 -3.09
CA ASP A 220 -8.37 -24.46 -4.34
C ASP A 220 -6.86 -24.23 -4.29
N ARG A 221 -6.09 -25.32 -4.30
CA ARG A 221 -4.62 -25.29 -4.22
C ARG A 221 -3.93 -24.71 -5.45
N ARG A 222 -4.62 -24.54 -6.58
CA ARG A 222 -4.05 -23.88 -7.78
C ARG A 222 -3.55 -22.48 -7.46
N TRP A 223 -4.18 -21.77 -6.51
CA TRP A 223 -3.74 -20.44 -6.06
C TRP A 223 -2.40 -20.46 -5.34
N LEU A 224 -2.11 -21.53 -4.57
CA LEU A 224 -0.78 -21.69 -3.94
C LEU A 224 0.29 -21.96 -5.00
N TRP A 225 -0.03 -22.74 -6.02
CA TRP A 225 0.88 -22.96 -7.14
C TRP A 225 1.16 -21.64 -7.87
N ARG A 226 0.10 -20.86 -8.17
CA ARG A 226 0.24 -19.54 -8.79
C ARG A 226 1.06 -18.56 -7.93
N ALA A 227 0.89 -18.58 -6.60
CA ALA A 227 1.73 -17.80 -5.68
C ALA A 227 3.21 -18.22 -5.77
N GLY A 228 3.50 -19.51 -5.89
CA GLY A 228 4.87 -20.03 -6.08
C GLY A 228 5.47 -19.56 -7.41
N GLU A 229 4.75 -19.66 -8.53
CA GLU A 229 5.20 -19.17 -9.83
C GLU A 229 5.50 -17.66 -9.80
N THR A 230 4.61 -16.90 -9.15
CA THR A 230 4.80 -15.43 -9.01
C THR A 230 6.04 -15.14 -8.17
N SER A 231 6.27 -15.86 -7.05
CA SER A 231 7.48 -15.73 -6.23
C SER A 231 8.76 -16.03 -7.03
N GLU A 232 8.75 -17.09 -7.83
CA GLU A 232 9.86 -17.41 -8.74
C GLU A 232 10.08 -16.34 -9.82
N ARG A 233 9.01 -15.73 -10.31
CA ARG A 233 9.10 -14.63 -11.29
C ARG A 233 9.67 -13.37 -10.64
N ILE A 234 9.28 -13.08 -9.38
CA ILE A 234 9.85 -11.99 -8.57
C ILE A 234 11.36 -12.22 -8.39
N ALA A 235 11.79 -13.41 -7.95
CA ALA A 235 13.19 -13.72 -7.73
C ALA A 235 14.06 -13.55 -8.99
N ARG A 236 13.50 -13.80 -10.19
CA ARG A 236 14.19 -13.57 -11.46
C ARG A 236 14.23 -12.12 -11.90
N ALA A 237 13.28 -11.30 -11.48
CA ALA A 237 13.13 -9.92 -11.95
C ALA A 237 13.69 -8.88 -10.98
N PHE A 238 13.74 -9.21 -9.70
CA PHE A 238 14.13 -8.30 -8.63
C PHE A 238 15.37 -8.82 -7.91
N THR A 239 16.19 -7.88 -7.48
CA THR A 239 17.28 -8.07 -6.53
C THR A 239 17.01 -7.17 -5.33
N PRO A 240 17.76 -7.26 -4.21
CA PRO A 240 17.63 -6.30 -3.11
C PRO A 240 17.87 -4.82 -3.51
N GLU A 241 18.44 -4.56 -4.69
CA GLU A 241 18.67 -3.22 -5.23
C GLU A 241 17.68 -2.84 -6.35
N THR A 242 16.60 -3.62 -6.54
CA THR A 242 15.59 -3.36 -7.58
C THR A 242 14.28 -2.93 -6.94
N MET A 243 13.80 -1.72 -7.26
CA MET A 243 12.53 -1.18 -6.77
C MET A 243 11.35 -1.55 -7.69
N ALA A 244 11.61 -1.53 -9.00
CA ALA A 244 10.61 -1.84 -10.01
C ALA A 244 11.26 -2.45 -11.26
N VAL A 245 10.41 -2.96 -12.15
CA VAL A 245 10.79 -3.38 -13.51
C VAL A 245 9.92 -2.58 -14.47
N ASP A 246 10.54 -1.94 -15.47
CA ASP A 246 9.84 -1.09 -16.44
C ASP A 246 9.16 -1.89 -17.57
N GLY A 247 8.52 -1.20 -18.50
CA GLY A 247 7.79 -1.78 -19.64
C GLY A 247 8.65 -2.61 -20.59
N ALA A 248 9.96 -2.33 -20.63
CA ALA A 248 10.96 -3.07 -21.41
C ALA A 248 11.67 -4.18 -20.62
N ASP A 249 11.15 -4.56 -19.44
CA ASP A 249 11.75 -5.52 -18.49
C ASP A 249 13.14 -5.09 -17.95
N ARG A 250 13.45 -3.79 -17.95
CA ARG A 250 14.69 -3.27 -17.36
C ARG A 250 14.50 -3.01 -15.86
N PRO A 251 15.46 -3.39 -15.01
CA PRO A 251 15.38 -3.11 -13.59
C PRO A 251 15.52 -1.60 -13.32
N VAL A 252 14.64 -1.06 -12.50
CA VAL A 252 14.74 0.28 -11.94
C VAL A 252 15.44 0.15 -10.59
N ALA A 253 16.66 0.69 -10.51
CA ALA A 253 17.47 0.62 -9.31
C ALA A 253 16.83 1.39 -8.15
N GLY A 254 16.96 0.86 -6.93
CA GLY A 254 16.52 1.46 -5.69
C GLY A 254 16.25 0.41 -4.63
N ALA A 255 16.88 0.57 -3.47
CA ALA A 255 16.57 -0.19 -2.27
C ALA A 255 15.82 0.70 -1.28
N GLY A 256 14.86 0.16 -0.58
CA GLY A 256 14.06 0.88 0.40
C GLY A 256 13.12 -0.06 1.15
N SER A 257 12.05 0.49 1.70
CA SER A 257 11.06 -0.24 2.49
C SER A 257 10.35 -1.39 1.75
N GLN A 258 10.29 -1.39 0.39
CA GLN A 258 9.70 -2.47 -0.40
C GLN A 258 10.28 -3.85 -0.07
N LEU A 259 11.53 -3.90 0.39
CA LEU A 259 12.16 -5.16 0.83
C LEU A 259 11.37 -5.79 1.99
N GLY A 260 10.85 -4.95 2.88
CA GLY A 260 10.01 -5.38 3.99
C GLY A 260 8.68 -5.97 3.55
N TRP A 261 8.07 -5.44 2.49
CA TRP A 261 6.82 -5.97 1.90
C TRP A 261 7.01 -7.37 1.33
N LEU A 262 8.10 -7.57 0.57
CA LEU A 262 8.43 -8.87 0.00
C LEU A 262 8.66 -9.94 1.09
N LEU A 263 9.31 -9.57 2.18
CA LEU A 263 9.50 -10.44 3.35
C LEU A 263 8.18 -10.70 4.10
N TRP A 264 7.36 -9.65 4.32
CA TRP A 264 6.07 -9.75 5.00
C TRP A 264 5.10 -10.69 4.27
N ALA A 265 5.00 -10.53 2.95
CA ALA A 265 4.12 -11.34 2.12
C ALA A 265 4.66 -12.76 1.88
N ASP A 266 5.86 -13.09 2.37
CA ASP A 266 6.55 -14.34 2.04
C ASP A 266 6.66 -14.55 0.51
N ALA A 267 6.97 -13.45 -0.21
CA ALA A 267 6.93 -13.39 -1.66
C ALA A 267 8.24 -13.83 -2.34
N LEU A 268 9.22 -14.27 -1.56
CA LEU A 268 10.54 -14.68 -2.03
C LEU A 268 10.80 -16.15 -1.76
N PRO A 269 11.55 -16.85 -2.64
CA PRO A 269 12.12 -18.16 -2.32
C PRO A 269 12.93 -18.10 -1.03
N ALA A 270 12.94 -19.18 -0.26
CA ALA A 270 13.60 -19.23 1.04
C ALA A 270 15.09 -18.86 0.98
N ALA A 271 15.77 -19.21 -0.13
CA ALA A 271 17.18 -18.92 -0.32
C ALA A 271 17.52 -17.42 -0.42
N ASP A 272 16.56 -16.59 -0.88
CA ASP A 272 16.80 -15.18 -1.15
C ASP A 272 16.48 -14.28 0.06
N ARG A 273 15.64 -14.73 0.99
CA ARG A 273 15.11 -13.92 2.09
C ARG A 273 16.19 -13.29 2.96
N ALA A 274 17.28 -14.02 3.22
CA ALA A 274 18.37 -13.52 4.05
C ALA A 274 19.03 -12.26 3.45
N ALA A 275 19.29 -12.26 2.15
CA ALA A 275 19.89 -11.10 1.46
C ALA A 275 18.97 -9.86 1.48
N TYR A 276 17.64 -10.05 1.30
CA TYR A 276 16.67 -8.96 1.39
C TYR A 276 16.55 -8.41 2.81
N ALA A 277 16.54 -9.28 3.83
CA ALA A 277 16.51 -8.86 5.22
C ALA A 277 17.80 -8.12 5.63
N GLU A 278 18.97 -8.60 5.21
CA GLU A 278 20.25 -7.94 5.45
C GLU A 278 20.28 -6.55 4.81
N ARG A 279 19.84 -6.42 3.56
CA ARG A 279 19.80 -5.15 2.85
C ARG A 279 18.85 -4.14 3.51
N LEU A 280 17.68 -4.60 3.96
CA LEU A 280 16.70 -3.76 4.68
C LEU A 280 17.25 -3.22 6.00
N CYS A 281 18.11 -4.00 6.68
CA CYS A 281 18.69 -3.63 7.97
C CYS A 281 19.84 -2.62 7.88
N ARG A 282 20.31 -2.25 6.69
CA ARG A 282 21.40 -1.29 6.53
C ARG A 282 20.97 0.12 6.97
N PRO A 283 21.89 0.91 7.57
CA PRO A 283 21.56 2.23 8.16
C PRO A 283 21.16 3.30 7.12
N ASP A 284 21.35 3.06 5.83
CA ASP A 284 20.84 3.90 4.76
C ASP A 284 19.32 3.77 4.57
N ILE A 285 18.70 2.66 5.05
CA ILE A 285 17.25 2.40 5.03
C ILE A 285 16.69 2.35 6.45
N LEU A 286 17.25 1.50 7.33
CA LEU A 286 16.79 1.35 8.72
C LEU A 286 17.31 2.49 9.58
N THR A 287 16.42 3.35 10.04
CA THR A 287 16.72 4.47 10.94
C THR A 287 16.38 4.12 12.40
N ASP A 288 16.61 5.05 13.31
CA ASP A 288 16.11 4.97 14.69
C ASP A 288 14.61 5.27 14.81
N PHE A 289 13.95 5.66 13.70
CA PHE A 289 12.56 6.10 13.66
C PHE A 289 11.74 5.42 12.56
N GLY A 290 12.14 4.25 12.07
CA GLY A 290 11.44 3.49 11.04
C GLY A 290 12.28 3.28 9.77
N LEU A 291 11.61 2.88 8.69
CA LEU A 291 12.24 2.53 7.42
C LEU A 291 12.05 3.65 6.40
N ARG A 292 13.14 4.07 5.76
CA ARG A 292 13.07 4.99 4.63
C ARG A 292 12.47 4.30 3.41
N THR A 293 11.64 5.04 2.68
CA THR A 293 11.07 4.59 1.41
C THR A 293 12.11 4.41 0.31
N LEU A 294 13.26 5.06 0.43
CA LEU A 294 14.40 4.93 -0.48
C LEU A 294 15.69 5.08 0.33
N SER A 295 16.70 4.27 0.00
CA SER A 295 18.04 4.35 0.56
C SER A 295 18.63 5.75 0.39
N ARG A 296 19.27 6.28 1.44
CA ARG A 296 19.97 7.57 1.37
C ARG A 296 21.18 7.57 0.42
N GLU A 297 21.61 6.40 -0.02
CA GLU A 297 22.70 6.23 -1.00
C GLU A 297 22.21 6.40 -2.45
N HIS A 298 20.87 6.43 -2.66
CA HIS A 298 20.30 6.58 -3.99
C HIS A 298 20.37 8.04 -4.46
N PRO A 299 20.74 8.32 -5.74
CA PRO A 299 20.87 9.70 -6.25
C PRO A 299 19.59 10.55 -6.14
N GLN A 300 18.41 9.92 -6.17
CA GLN A 300 17.13 10.62 -6.05
C GLN A 300 16.60 10.70 -4.61
N PHE A 301 17.43 10.35 -3.62
CA PHE A 301 17.05 10.44 -2.22
C PHE A 301 16.89 11.90 -1.78
N ALA A 302 15.79 12.17 -1.07
CA ALA A 302 15.62 13.36 -0.27
C ALA A 302 14.81 13.02 0.99
N PRO A 303 15.23 13.40 2.20
CA PRO A 303 14.62 12.93 3.44
C PRO A 303 13.14 13.33 3.62
N SER A 304 12.72 14.42 2.99
CA SER A 304 11.34 14.92 2.98
C SER A 304 10.55 14.57 1.71
N ALA A 305 11.17 13.85 0.77
CA ALA A 305 10.48 13.45 -0.47
C ALA A 305 9.44 12.36 -0.19
N TYR A 306 8.24 12.53 -0.72
CA TYR A 306 7.04 11.76 -0.41
C TYR A 306 7.27 10.22 -0.49
N HIS A 307 7.81 9.70 -1.62
CA HIS A 307 8.14 8.30 -1.80
C HIS A 307 9.64 8.02 -1.98
N ARG A 308 10.51 9.04 -1.88
CA ARG A 308 11.94 8.91 -2.15
C ARG A 308 12.83 9.31 -0.97
N GLY A 309 12.38 9.01 0.26
CA GLY A 309 13.23 9.22 1.45
C GLY A 309 12.50 9.33 2.77
N ALA A 310 11.27 9.83 2.79
CA ALA A 310 10.45 9.91 3.99
C ALA A 310 10.16 8.52 4.61
N VAL A 311 9.80 8.51 5.87
CA VAL A 311 9.32 7.34 6.61
C VAL A 311 7.80 7.41 6.72
N TRP A 312 7.15 6.30 6.35
CA TRP A 312 5.71 6.12 6.47
C TRP A 312 5.42 5.08 7.56
N PRO A 313 4.60 5.39 8.56
CA PRO A 313 4.32 4.45 9.65
C PRO A 313 3.74 3.12 9.20
N PHE A 314 2.77 3.12 8.26
CA PHE A 314 2.17 1.90 7.76
C PHE A 314 3.15 1.01 6.98
N ASP A 315 4.01 1.62 6.17
CA ASP A 315 5.05 0.98 5.38
C ASP A 315 6.12 0.36 6.30
N SER A 316 6.52 1.09 7.34
CA SER A 316 7.40 0.58 8.40
C SER A 316 6.74 -0.55 9.21
N TRP A 317 5.42 -0.54 9.41
CA TRP A 317 4.68 -1.66 10.02
C TRP A 317 4.78 -2.94 9.18
N LEU A 318 4.63 -2.85 7.86
CA LEU A 318 4.86 -4.00 6.98
C LEU A 318 6.32 -4.48 7.03
N GLY A 319 7.27 -3.53 7.03
CA GLY A 319 8.68 -3.86 7.18
C GLY A 319 9.01 -4.54 8.53
N TRP A 320 8.39 -4.09 9.61
CA TRP A 320 8.47 -4.76 10.91
C TRP A 320 7.97 -6.21 10.85
N GLY A 321 6.81 -6.44 10.25
CA GLY A 321 6.26 -7.77 10.03
C GLY A 321 7.18 -8.66 9.18
N GLY A 322 7.75 -8.07 8.13
CA GLY A 322 8.71 -8.73 7.24
C GLY A 322 10.00 -9.15 7.94
N LEU A 323 10.59 -8.27 8.75
CA LEU A 323 11.79 -8.59 9.54
C LEU A 323 11.52 -9.70 10.57
N ARG A 324 10.34 -9.69 11.21
CA ARG A 324 9.93 -10.81 12.09
C ARG A 324 9.85 -12.13 11.32
N ALA A 325 9.23 -12.11 10.15
CA ALA A 325 9.10 -13.29 9.29
C ALA A 325 10.46 -13.82 8.81
N ALA A 326 11.42 -12.92 8.61
CA ALA A 326 12.80 -13.25 8.21
C ALA A 326 13.72 -13.64 9.38
N GLY A 327 13.20 -13.77 10.60
CA GLY A 327 14.00 -14.15 11.77
C GLY A 327 14.94 -13.05 12.27
N ARG A 328 14.58 -11.76 12.07
CA ARG A 328 15.34 -10.58 12.51
C ARG A 328 14.59 -9.83 13.63
N PRO A 329 14.38 -10.45 14.82
CA PRO A 329 13.54 -9.86 15.86
C PRO A 329 14.11 -8.59 16.49
N ALA A 330 15.43 -8.45 16.56
CA ALA A 330 16.07 -7.25 17.12
C ALA A 330 15.86 -6.03 16.24
N GLU A 331 16.06 -6.17 14.94
CA GLU A 331 15.84 -5.10 13.96
C GLU A 331 14.35 -4.80 13.80
N ALA A 332 13.50 -5.80 13.84
CA ALA A 332 12.05 -5.60 13.89
C ALA A 332 11.64 -4.76 15.11
N GLU A 333 12.18 -5.09 16.31
CA GLU A 333 11.91 -4.30 17.52
C GLU A 333 12.42 -2.87 17.40
N ARG A 334 13.57 -2.65 16.76
CA ARG A 334 14.09 -1.30 16.47
C ARG A 334 13.13 -0.51 15.58
N VAL A 335 12.58 -1.11 14.50
CA VAL A 335 11.56 -0.46 13.65
C VAL A 335 10.32 -0.12 14.48
N ARG A 336 9.79 -1.07 15.25
CA ARG A 336 8.59 -0.88 16.08
C ARG A 336 8.77 0.27 17.08
N ALA A 337 9.81 0.19 17.90
CA ALA A 337 10.10 1.19 18.93
C ALA A 337 10.35 2.57 18.31
N GLY A 338 11.06 2.61 17.18
CA GLY A 338 11.39 3.84 16.47
C GLY A 338 10.16 4.55 15.91
N VAL A 339 9.25 3.83 15.25
CA VAL A 339 8.00 4.42 14.74
C VAL A 339 7.13 4.94 15.88
N LEU A 340 6.98 4.18 16.97
CA LEU A 340 6.20 4.60 18.13
C LEU A 340 6.78 5.87 18.78
N ALA A 341 8.11 5.93 18.94
CA ALA A 341 8.81 7.09 19.47
C ALA A 341 8.67 8.33 18.55
N ALA A 342 8.70 8.12 17.22
CA ALA A 342 8.46 9.20 16.25
C ALA A 342 7.06 9.78 16.40
N LEU A 343 6.04 8.91 16.45
CA LEU A 343 4.63 9.34 16.57
C LEU A 343 4.37 10.04 17.91
N GLU A 344 5.00 9.59 19.01
CA GLU A 344 4.92 10.26 20.30
C GLU A 344 5.53 11.67 20.24
N ARG A 345 6.70 11.80 19.60
CA ARG A 345 7.40 13.09 19.48
C ARG A 345 6.67 14.07 18.56
N LEU A 346 6.06 13.60 17.49
CA LEU A 346 5.32 14.43 16.54
C LEU A 346 3.93 14.85 17.07
N GLY A 347 3.36 14.07 18.00
CA GLY A 347 2.11 14.40 18.69
C GLY A 347 0.82 14.07 17.93
N ASP A 348 0.89 13.98 16.61
CA ASP A 348 -0.24 13.62 15.71
C ASP A 348 -0.08 12.18 15.17
N ALA A 349 -0.92 11.82 14.22
CA ALA A 349 -0.80 10.59 13.43
C ALA A 349 -0.48 10.92 11.96
N PRO A 350 0.68 11.57 11.69
CA PRO A 350 0.99 12.10 10.37
C PRO A 350 1.11 11.00 9.33
N GLU A 351 0.73 11.31 8.11
CA GLU A 351 0.84 10.42 6.97
C GLU A 351 2.27 9.89 6.80
N LEU A 352 3.25 10.77 6.86
CA LEU A 352 4.68 10.50 6.75
C LEU A 352 5.47 11.58 7.49
N TYR A 353 6.76 11.29 7.71
CA TYR A 353 7.70 12.25 8.32
C TYR A 353 9.11 12.07 7.77
N ALA A 354 9.90 13.14 7.84
CA ALA A 354 11.32 13.10 7.56
C ALA A 354 12.11 12.57 8.77
N VAL A 355 13.27 11.98 8.51
CA VAL A 355 14.23 11.59 9.56
C VAL A 355 15.57 12.23 9.28
N SER A 356 15.93 13.21 10.14
CA SER A 356 17.21 13.93 10.17
C SER A 356 18.10 13.46 11.34
N PRO A 357 19.34 13.94 11.45
CA PRO A 357 20.16 13.70 12.64
C PRO A 357 19.53 14.22 13.94
N GLY A 358 18.62 15.21 13.86
CA GLY A 358 17.87 15.76 14.99
C GLY A 358 16.67 14.90 15.40
N GLY A 359 16.28 13.92 14.61
CA GLY A 359 15.14 13.01 14.84
C GLY A 359 14.04 13.15 13.79
N PRO A 360 12.80 12.72 14.12
CA PRO A 360 11.68 12.86 13.22
C PRO A 360 11.21 14.32 13.12
N GLU A 361 10.90 14.75 11.90
CA GLU A 361 10.45 16.10 11.56
C GLU A 361 9.17 16.03 10.71
N PRO A 362 8.18 16.92 10.95
CA PRO A 362 6.97 16.97 10.16
C PRO A 362 7.29 17.39 8.71
N ILE A 363 6.52 16.87 7.77
CA ILE A 363 6.57 17.28 6.36
C ILE A 363 5.29 18.07 6.06
N PRO A 364 5.40 19.34 5.58
CA PRO A 364 4.22 20.22 5.43
C PRO A 364 3.14 19.74 4.49
N ILE A 365 3.47 18.85 3.53
CA ILE A 365 2.51 18.29 2.59
C ILE A 365 1.79 17.04 3.13
N ALA A 366 2.23 16.49 4.27
CA ALA A 366 1.63 15.32 4.89
C ALA A 366 0.33 15.70 5.61
N ASN A 367 -0.71 14.87 5.48
CA ASN A 367 -1.89 15.01 6.35
C ASN A 367 -1.49 14.76 7.80
N ARG A 368 -2.06 15.51 8.72
CA ARG A 368 -1.71 15.41 10.14
C ARG A 368 -2.35 14.18 10.81
N VAL A 369 -3.50 13.73 10.31
CA VAL A 369 -4.13 12.49 10.77
C VAL A 369 -4.47 11.61 9.58
N GLN A 370 -3.72 10.53 9.42
CA GLN A 370 -3.90 9.55 8.35
C GLN A 370 -4.34 8.21 8.95
N ALA A 371 -5.38 7.60 8.36
CA ALA A 371 -6.00 6.38 8.90
C ALA A 371 -4.98 5.25 9.08
N TRP A 372 -4.20 4.92 8.07
CA TRP A 372 -3.20 3.84 8.17
C TRP A 372 -2.03 4.14 9.11
N THR A 373 -1.84 5.41 9.54
CA THR A 373 -0.89 5.74 10.62
C THR A 373 -1.52 5.47 11.99
N VAL A 374 -2.78 5.85 12.19
CA VAL A 374 -3.55 5.48 13.40
C VAL A 374 -3.57 3.96 13.57
N GLY A 375 -3.84 3.25 12.48
CA GLY A 375 -3.83 1.79 12.44
C GLY A 375 -2.45 1.19 12.69
N ALA A 376 -1.38 1.73 12.07
CA ALA A 376 -0.02 1.25 12.26
C ALA A 376 0.45 1.40 13.71
N ARG A 377 0.17 2.54 14.36
CA ARG A 377 0.43 2.73 15.79
C ARG A 377 -0.20 1.63 16.62
N PHE A 378 -1.51 1.41 16.45
CA PHE A 378 -2.23 0.35 17.16
C PHE A 378 -1.63 -1.02 16.89
N ALA A 379 -1.41 -1.39 15.62
CA ALA A 379 -0.89 -2.69 15.23
C ALA A 379 0.51 -2.96 15.79
N LEU A 380 1.40 -1.96 15.78
CA LEU A 380 2.73 -2.03 16.38
C LEU A 380 2.66 -2.18 17.91
N GLU A 381 1.78 -1.46 18.59
CA GLU A 381 1.55 -1.60 20.04
C GLU A 381 1.04 -3.00 20.39
N GLN A 382 0.10 -3.55 19.62
CA GLN A 382 -0.47 -4.88 19.79
C GLN A 382 0.41 -6.01 19.24
N ARG A 383 1.53 -5.70 18.57
CA ARG A 383 2.41 -6.67 17.89
C ARG A 383 1.67 -7.50 16.83
N TRP A 384 0.71 -6.89 16.15
CA TRP A 384 -0.10 -7.47 15.09
C TRP A 384 0.47 -7.12 13.71
N ASP A 385 0.85 -8.13 12.91
CA ASP A 385 1.46 -7.95 11.58
C ASP A 385 0.47 -8.11 10.40
N GLY A 386 -0.82 -8.25 10.69
CA GLY A 386 -1.86 -8.35 9.68
C GLY A 386 -2.06 -9.77 9.13
N LEU A 387 -1.13 -10.68 9.29
CA LEU A 387 -1.25 -12.04 8.78
C LEU A 387 -1.43 -13.06 9.91
N ARG A 388 -2.46 -13.91 9.79
CA ARG A 388 -2.55 -15.13 10.58
C ARG A 388 -1.60 -16.16 9.94
N ARG A 389 -0.39 -16.23 10.45
CA ARG A 389 0.57 -17.27 10.03
C ARG A 389 0.21 -18.58 10.71
N PRO A 390 0.29 -19.73 10.02
CA PRO A 390 0.04 -21.03 10.63
C PRO A 390 1.01 -21.35 11.74
#